data_3822969009183afdeae10fc1944b65f0
#
_entry.id   3822969009183afdeae10fc1944b65f0
#
_cell.length_a   1.000
_cell.length_b   1.000
_cell.length_c   1.000
_cell.angle_alpha   90.00
_cell.angle_beta   90.00
_cell.angle_gamma   90.00
#
_symmetry.space_group_name_H-M   'P 1'
#
loop_
_entity.id
_entity.type
_entity.pdbx_description
1 polymer ?
#
loop_
_entity_poly.entity_id
_entity_poly.type
_entity_poly.pdbx_seq_one_letter_code
_entity_poly.pdbx_strand_id
1 'polypeptide(L)'
;MFQRFMRAIKSMFGGLISSMEDPKLILEQNIRELNDQIPQMNENIATVKANMLMLQKEQKRNEKNIQDLTNKVKSAIQADRDDLAEGYALQLEKAKESHAHTQEQLEFAEKAYEKALKVKKVFMKEKDRKIQEAKEALRASERSEWQAKIADTLEQFEVGGVDQTHDEMINRLNERSAKNEA
;
A
#
# COMPACT_ATOMS: atom_id res chain seq x y z
N MET A 1 6.23 6.13 -9.87
CA MET A 1 5.28 5.02 -9.61
C MET A 1 4.16 5.42 -8.66
N PHE A 2 4.43 5.97 -7.49
CA PHE A 2 3.43 6.38 -6.49
C PHE A 2 2.30 7.27 -7.02
N GLN A 3 2.61 8.30 -7.83
CA GLN A 3 1.58 9.18 -8.42
C GLN A 3 0.67 8.49 -9.45
N ARG A 4 1.17 7.48 -10.18
CA ARG A 4 0.35 6.66 -11.07
C ARG A 4 -0.60 5.78 -10.28
N PHE A 5 -0.12 5.25 -9.18
CA PHE A 5 -0.87 4.41 -8.26
C PHE A 5 -1.99 5.19 -7.56
N MET A 6 -1.70 6.37 -7.01
CA MET A 6 -2.73 7.25 -6.42
C MET A 6 -3.77 7.73 -7.44
N ARG A 7 -3.38 7.89 -8.72
CA ARG A 7 -4.33 8.15 -9.81
C ARG A 7 -5.23 6.94 -10.08
N ALA A 8 -4.68 5.73 -10.06
CA ALA A 8 -5.47 4.50 -10.24
C ALA A 8 -6.51 4.35 -9.14
N ILE A 9 -6.15 4.57 -7.86
CA ILE A 9 -7.11 4.57 -6.74
C ILE A 9 -8.21 5.61 -6.95
N LYS A 10 -7.87 6.85 -7.33
CA LYS A 10 -8.87 7.89 -7.62
C LYS A 10 -9.78 7.53 -8.79
N SER A 11 -9.24 6.90 -9.84
CA SER A 11 -9.98 6.47 -11.02
C SER A 11 -10.96 5.34 -10.71
N MET A 12 -10.55 4.36 -9.90
CA MET A 12 -11.39 3.24 -9.49
C MET A 12 -12.67 3.69 -8.75
N PHE A 13 -12.55 4.71 -7.91
CA PHE A 13 -13.70 5.22 -7.12
C PHE A 13 -14.47 6.36 -7.79
N GLY A 14 -13.91 6.99 -8.84
CA GLY A 14 -14.55 8.11 -9.54
C GLY A 14 -15.69 7.71 -10.47
N GLY A 15 -15.77 6.42 -10.88
CA GLY A 15 -16.78 5.90 -11.79
C GLY A 15 -17.99 5.24 -11.13
N LEU A 16 -18.00 5.11 -9.81
CA LEU A 16 -19.03 4.34 -9.06
C LEU A 16 -20.45 4.95 -9.15
N ILE A 17 -20.59 6.24 -9.48
CA ILE A 17 -21.88 6.94 -9.41
C ILE A 17 -22.61 6.98 -10.77
N SER A 18 -21.96 6.60 -11.88
CA SER A 18 -22.53 6.76 -13.22
C SER A 18 -22.63 5.49 -14.06
N SER A 19 -22.40 4.31 -13.52
CA SER A 19 -22.55 3.05 -14.26
C SER A 19 -23.92 2.41 -14.02
N MET A 20 -24.52 1.89 -15.10
CA MET A 20 -25.77 1.10 -15.07
C MET A 20 -25.61 -0.28 -14.38
N GLU A 21 -24.41 -0.62 -13.92
CA GLU A 21 -24.09 -1.86 -13.22
C GLU A 21 -24.26 -1.70 -11.70
N ASP A 22 -24.48 -2.79 -10.98
CA ASP A 22 -24.66 -2.81 -9.53
C ASP A 22 -23.48 -2.13 -8.79
N PRO A 23 -23.66 -0.94 -8.18
CA PRO A 23 -22.57 -0.18 -7.54
C PRO A 23 -21.90 -0.96 -6.40
N LYS A 24 -22.62 -1.89 -5.76
CA LYS A 24 -22.10 -2.73 -4.70
C LYS A 24 -21.11 -3.76 -5.23
N LEU A 25 -21.43 -4.36 -6.37
CA LEU A 25 -20.55 -5.35 -7.02
C LEU A 25 -19.24 -4.68 -7.47
N ILE A 26 -19.32 -3.48 -8.06
CA ILE A 26 -18.16 -2.70 -8.48
C ILE A 26 -17.29 -2.33 -7.26
N LEU A 27 -17.91 -1.90 -6.16
CA LEU A 27 -17.19 -1.59 -4.93
C LEU A 27 -16.44 -2.83 -4.38
N GLU A 28 -17.09 -3.98 -4.34
CA GLU A 28 -16.47 -5.23 -3.88
C GLU A 28 -15.31 -5.67 -4.77
N GLN A 29 -15.45 -5.52 -6.09
CA GLN A 29 -14.37 -5.80 -7.03
C GLN A 29 -13.18 -4.87 -6.81
N ASN A 30 -13.41 -3.57 -6.69
CA ASN A 30 -12.36 -2.58 -6.43
C ASN A 30 -11.64 -2.85 -5.09
N ILE A 31 -12.37 -3.28 -4.05
CA ILE A 31 -11.77 -3.68 -2.77
C ILE A 31 -10.86 -4.89 -2.96
N ARG A 32 -11.27 -5.90 -3.73
CA ARG A 32 -10.44 -7.09 -4.02
C ARG A 32 -9.18 -6.69 -4.77
N GLU A 33 -9.30 -5.93 -5.85
CA GLU A 33 -8.14 -5.46 -6.63
C GLU A 33 -7.13 -4.67 -5.79
N LEU A 34 -7.60 -3.82 -4.86
CA LEU A 34 -6.73 -3.11 -3.94
C LEU A 34 -6.03 -4.06 -2.95
N ASN A 35 -6.75 -5.07 -2.45
CA ASN A 35 -6.17 -6.05 -1.54
C ASN A 35 -5.14 -6.96 -2.24
N ASP A 36 -5.35 -7.30 -3.51
CA ASP A 36 -4.44 -8.12 -4.32
C ASP A 36 -3.09 -7.42 -4.60
N GLN A 37 -3.04 -6.09 -4.48
CA GLN A 37 -1.79 -5.34 -4.59
C GLN A 37 -0.89 -5.41 -3.35
N ILE A 38 -1.47 -5.75 -2.18
CA ILE A 38 -0.73 -5.80 -0.92
C ILE A 38 0.35 -6.89 -0.90
N PRO A 39 0.09 -8.13 -1.33
CA PRO A 39 1.11 -9.17 -1.44
C PRO A 39 2.30 -8.75 -2.31
N GLN A 40 2.05 -8.21 -3.49
CA GLN A 40 3.08 -7.71 -4.39
C GLN A 40 3.93 -6.60 -3.75
N MET A 41 3.29 -5.68 -3.05
CA MET A 41 4.00 -4.62 -2.32
C MET A 41 4.87 -5.20 -1.20
N ASN A 42 4.37 -6.20 -0.47
CA ASN A 42 5.14 -6.88 0.58
C ASN A 42 6.36 -7.61 0.02
N GLU A 43 6.21 -8.29 -1.12
CA GLU A 43 7.29 -8.98 -1.81
C GLU A 43 8.38 -8.00 -2.26
N ASN A 44 7.99 -6.87 -2.87
CA ASN A 44 8.92 -5.83 -3.26
C ASN A 44 9.68 -5.24 -2.05
N ILE A 45 8.99 -5.01 -0.94
CA ILE A 45 9.62 -4.54 0.31
C ILE A 45 10.59 -5.60 0.86
N ALA A 46 10.21 -6.87 0.84
CA ALA A 46 11.06 -7.97 1.30
C ALA A 46 12.33 -8.10 0.44
N THR A 47 12.21 -7.92 -0.88
CA THR A 47 13.36 -7.92 -1.80
C THR A 47 14.32 -6.77 -1.50
N VAL A 48 13.82 -5.54 -1.30
CA VAL A 48 14.66 -4.39 -0.92
C VAL A 48 15.35 -4.64 0.42
N LYS A 49 14.62 -5.19 1.40
CA LYS A 49 15.20 -5.55 2.71
C LYS A 49 16.29 -6.61 2.59
N ALA A 50 16.08 -7.65 1.78
CA ALA A 50 17.06 -8.69 1.56
C ALA A 50 18.37 -8.12 0.98
N ASN A 51 18.26 -7.26 -0.04
CA ASN A 51 19.42 -6.57 -0.64
C ASN A 51 20.16 -5.71 0.40
N MET A 52 19.43 -4.94 1.21
CA MET A 52 20.01 -4.14 2.29
C MET A 52 20.80 -5.02 3.28
N LEU A 53 20.24 -6.15 3.72
CA LEU A 53 20.89 -7.09 4.64
C LEU A 53 22.13 -7.74 4.03
N MET A 54 22.11 -8.02 2.71
CA MET A 54 23.31 -8.52 2.00
C MET A 54 24.42 -7.47 2.00
N LEU A 55 24.10 -6.22 1.68
CA LEU A 55 25.07 -5.11 1.69
C LEU A 55 25.63 -4.85 3.10
N GLN A 56 24.82 -4.92 4.15
CA GLN A 56 25.28 -4.83 5.53
C GLN A 56 26.27 -5.94 5.90
N LYS A 57 26.02 -7.16 5.44
CA LYS A 57 26.93 -8.30 5.64
C LYS A 57 28.25 -8.10 4.89
N GLU A 58 28.16 -7.59 3.66
CA GLU A 58 29.34 -7.30 2.84
C GLU A 58 30.18 -6.18 3.45
N GLN A 59 29.54 -5.10 3.91
CA GLN A 59 30.24 -4.02 4.64
C GLN A 59 31.05 -4.56 5.82
N LYS A 60 30.44 -5.37 6.68
CA LYS A 60 31.15 -5.97 7.81
C LYS A 60 32.31 -6.85 7.39
N ARG A 61 32.18 -7.57 6.27
CA ARG A 61 33.26 -8.37 5.71
C ARG A 61 34.41 -7.48 5.21
N ASN A 62 34.09 -6.40 4.52
CA ASN A 62 35.07 -5.44 4.04
C ASN A 62 35.80 -4.75 5.19
N GLU A 63 35.09 -4.35 6.24
CA GLU A 63 35.70 -3.78 7.48
C GLU A 63 36.71 -4.73 8.10
N LYS A 64 36.34 -6.01 8.24
CA LYS A 64 37.25 -7.05 8.77
C LYS A 64 38.48 -7.23 7.86
N ASN A 65 38.28 -7.29 6.56
CA ASN A 65 39.38 -7.43 5.60
C ASN A 65 40.34 -6.24 5.66
N ILE A 66 39.84 -5.02 5.79
CA ILE A 66 40.65 -3.80 5.97
C ILE A 66 41.49 -3.89 7.25
N GLN A 67 40.86 -4.37 8.34
CA GLN A 67 41.56 -4.53 9.61
C GLN A 67 42.68 -5.57 9.51
N ASP A 68 42.40 -6.72 8.89
CA ASP A 68 43.35 -7.81 8.69
C ASP A 68 44.54 -7.37 7.80
N LEU A 69 44.24 -6.66 6.69
CA LEU A 69 45.28 -6.12 5.81
C LEU A 69 46.11 -5.04 6.49
N THR A 70 45.46 -4.17 7.28
CA THR A 70 46.19 -3.15 8.06
C THR A 70 47.19 -3.79 9.04
N ASN A 71 46.79 -4.89 9.71
CA ASN A 71 47.70 -5.62 10.61
C ASN A 71 48.82 -6.29 9.84
N LYS A 72 48.55 -6.86 8.64
CA LYS A 72 49.59 -7.46 7.79
C LYS A 72 50.63 -6.42 7.32
N VAL A 73 50.18 -5.25 6.90
CA VAL A 73 51.09 -4.13 6.54
C VAL A 73 52.00 -3.76 7.71
N LYS A 74 51.43 -3.57 8.90
CA LYS A 74 52.18 -3.27 10.11
C LYS A 74 53.22 -4.32 10.44
N SER A 75 52.83 -5.60 10.38
CA SER A 75 53.71 -6.74 10.70
C SER A 75 54.82 -6.88 9.65
N ALA A 76 54.55 -6.63 8.38
CA ALA A 76 55.56 -6.67 7.31
C ALA A 76 56.62 -5.54 7.50
N ILE A 77 56.19 -4.35 7.85
CA ILE A 77 57.09 -3.22 8.15
C ILE A 77 57.97 -3.55 9.38
N GLN A 78 57.36 -4.11 10.45
CA GLN A 78 58.12 -4.50 11.65
C GLN A 78 59.16 -5.60 11.40
N ALA A 79 58.97 -6.38 10.35
CA ALA A 79 59.87 -7.48 9.95
C ALA A 79 60.85 -7.06 8.84
N ASP A 80 60.99 -5.77 8.53
CA ASP A 80 61.81 -5.20 7.46
C ASP A 80 61.55 -5.85 6.08
N ARG A 81 60.28 -6.26 5.84
CA ARG A 81 59.81 -6.90 4.59
C ARG A 81 59.06 -5.91 3.73
N ASP A 82 59.75 -4.95 3.11
CA ASP A 82 59.17 -3.90 2.29
C ASP A 82 58.40 -4.46 1.09
N ASP A 83 58.92 -5.53 0.48
CA ASP A 83 58.27 -6.26 -0.60
C ASP A 83 56.84 -6.71 -0.27
N LEU A 84 56.66 -7.24 0.93
CA LEU A 84 55.36 -7.70 1.43
C LEU A 84 54.49 -6.54 1.91
N ALA A 85 55.10 -5.51 2.51
CA ALA A 85 54.40 -4.34 2.99
C ALA A 85 53.70 -3.56 1.80
N GLU A 86 54.44 -3.36 0.69
CA GLU A 86 53.90 -2.77 -0.51
C GLU A 86 52.75 -3.56 -1.11
N GLY A 87 52.91 -4.91 -1.23
CA GLY A 87 51.87 -5.81 -1.72
C GLY A 87 50.60 -5.78 -0.89
N TYR A 88 50.73 -5.75 0.45
CA TYR A 88 49.57 -5.64 1.36
C TYR A 88 48.97 -4.24 1.36
N ALA A 89 49.75 -3.19 1.21
CA ALA A 89 49.28 -1.80 1.11
C ALA A 89 48.40 -1.60 -0.14
N LEU A 90 48.80 -2.15 -1.29
CA LEU A 90 48.00 -2.12 -2.51
C LEU A 90 46.66 -2.86 -2.36
N GLN A 91 46.67 -4.02 -1.68
CA GLN A 91 45.44 -4.74 -1.39
C GLN A 91 44.55 -3.98 -0.40
N LEU A 92 45.13 -3.31 0.59
CA LEU A 92 44.41 -2.47 1.55
C LEU A 92 43.71 -1.30 0.85
N GLU A 93 44.36 -0.66 -0.10
CA GLU A 93 43.78 0.44 -0.88
C GLU A 93 42.55 -0.05 -1.66
N LYS A 94 42.65 -1.16 -2.40
CA LYS A 94 41.53 -1.78 -3.09
C LYS A 94 40.39 -2.20 -2.16
N ALA A 95 40.73 -2.70 -0.95
CA ALA A 95 39.73 -3.06 0.04
C ALA A 95 38.96 -1.84 0.59
N LYS A 96 39.66 -0.69 0.76
CA LYS A 96 39.03 0.57 1.16
C LYS A 96 38.11 1.13 0.06
N GLU A 97 38.52 1.05 -1.19
CA GLU A 97 37.65 1.44 -2.32
C GLU A 97 36.38 0.60 -2.38
N SER A 98 36.53 -0.74 -2.27
CA SER A 98 35.39 -1.65 -2.23
C SER A 98 34.45 -1.36 -1.05
N HIS A 99 35.01 -1.06 0.13
CA HIS A 99 34.24 -0.69 1.31
C HIS A 99 33.45 0.60 1.09
N ALA A 100 34.09 1.65 0.53
CA ALA A 100 33.44 2.92 0.24
C ALA A 100 32.26 2.73 -0.75
N HIS A 101 32.46 1.94 -1.80
CA HIS A 101 31.40 1.62 -2.76
C HIS A 101 30.24 0.84 -2.12
N THR A 102 30.54 -0.16 -1.29
CA THR A 102 29.52 -0.93 -0.56
C THR A 102 28.73 -0.02 0.38
N GLN A 103 29.41 0.94 1.04
CA GLN A 103 28.77 1.90 1.93
C GLN A 103 27.78 2.81 1.19
N GLU A 104 28.13 3.34 0.03
CA GLU A 104 27.22 4.14 -0.79
C GLU A 104 25.98 3.35 -1.23
N GLN A 105 26.20 2.09 -1.65
CA GLN A 105 25.10 1.21 -2.03
C GLN A 105 24.18 0.91 -0.84
N LEU A 106 24.75 0.69 0.34
CA LEU A 106 23.99 0.43 1.57
C LEU A 106 23.13 1.65 1.95
N GLU A 107 23.68 2.86 1.94
CA GLU A 107 22.91 4.07 2.21
C GLU A 107 21.74 4.24 1.22
N PHE A 108 21.97 3.95 -0.05
CA PHE A 108 20.91 3.98 -1.04
C PHE A 108 19.83 2.93 -0.76
N ALA A 109 20.22 1.70 -0.41
CA ALA A 109 19.31 0.61 -0.09
C ALA A 109 18.49 0.91 1.17
N GLU A 110 19.09 1.49 2.22
CA GLU A 110 18.42 1.91 3.44
C GLU A 110 17.35 2.99 3.16
N LYS A 111 17.72 4.03 2.42
CA LYS A 111 16.78 5.08 1.99
C LYS A 111 15.64 4.51 1.13
N ALA A 112 15.94 3.55 0.25
CA ALA A 112 14.95 2.88 -0.57
C ALA A 112 13.98 2.04 0.29
N TYR A 113 14.48 1.31 1.28
CA TYR A 113 13.68 0.52 2.21
C TYR A 113 12.75 1.39 3.05
N GLU A 114 13.26 2.46 3.65
CA GLU A 114 12.44 3.42 4.41
C GLU A 114 11.34 4.05 3.54
N LYS A 115 11.70 4.43 2.30
CA LYS A 115 10.73 4.99 1.35
C LYS A 115 9.65 3.97 1.00
N ALA A 116 10.02 2.71 0.80
CA ALA A 116 9.07 1.63 0.51
C ALA A 116 8.08 1.42 1.67
N LEU A 117 8.56 1.43 2.92
CA LEU A 117 7.71 1.35 4.12
C LEU A 117 6.76 2.55 4.25
N LYS A 118 7.24 3.76 4.00
CA LYS A 118 6.41 4.98 4.00
C LYS A 118 5.31 4.89 2.94
N VAL A 119 5.65 4.46 1.73
CA VAL A 119 4.69 4.26 0.64
C VAL A 119 3.62 3.25 1.02
N LYS A 120 4.01 2.09 1.59
CA LYS A 120 3.05 1.09 2.08
C LYS A 120 2.10 1.67 3.12
N LYS A 121 2.63 2.40 4.11
CA LYS A 121 1.81 3.02 5.17
C LYS A 121 0.79 4.00 4.60
N VAL A 122 1.19 4.86 3.66
CA VAL A 122 0.30 5.81 3.00
C VAL A 122 -0.73 5.07 2.15
N PHE A 123 -0.32 4.04 1.41
CA PHE A 123 -1.23 3.20 0.64
C PHE A 123 -2.34 2.60 1.50
N MET A 124 -1.97 1.95 2.60
CA MET A 124 -2.94 1.32 3.50
C MET A 124 -3.95 2.33 4.05
N LYS A 125 -3.47 3.49 4.50
CA LYS A 125 -4.32 4.56 5.01
C LYS A 125 -5.29 5.09 3.94
N GLU A 126 -4.79 5.36 2.73
CA GLU A 126 -5.63 5.87 1.64
C GLU A 126 -6.63 4.82 1.14
N LYS A 127 -6.21 3.56 1.08
CA LYS A 127 -7.10 2.45 0.77
C LYS A 127 -8.28 2.39 1.74
N ASP A 128 -7.99 2.37 3.05
CA ASP A 128 -9.02 2.26 4.07
C ASP A 128 -9.97 3.47 4.05
N ARG A 129 -9.42 4.69 3.90
CA ARG A 129 -10.21 5.91 3.76
C ARG A 129 -11.14 5.85 2.55
N LYS A 130 -10.62 5.46 1.38
CA LYS A 130 -11.40 5.39 0.14
C LYS A 130 -12.49 4.32 0.18
N ILE A 131 -12.20 3.18 0.77
CA ILE A 131 -13.20 2.14 0.98
C ILE A 131 -14.32 2.65 1.89
N GLN A 132 -13.99 3.37 2.94
CA GLN A 132 -15.00 3.94 3.84
C GLN A 132 -15.86 5.01 3.14
N GLU A 133 -15.23 5.96 2.43
CA GLU A 133 -15.93 6.97 1.65
C GLU A 133 -16.91 6.33 0.63
N ALA A 134 -16.46 5.30 -0.09
CA ALA A 134 -17.29 4.62 -1.07
C ALA A 134 -18.47 3.85 -0.44
N LYS A 135 -18.26 3.21 0.72
CA LYS A 135 -19.35 2.56 1.47
C LYS A 135 -20.38 3.56 1.97
N GLU A 136 -19.95 4.72 2.43
CA GLU A 136 -20.85 5.79 2.88
C GLU A 136 -21.66 6.36 1.72
N ALA A 137 -21.01 6.59 0.56
CA ALA A 137 -21.68 7.04 -0.65
C ALA A 137 -22.73 6.03 -1.14
N LEU A 138 -22.41 4.73 -1.13
CA LEU A 138 -23.34 3.67 -1.49
C LEU A 138 -24.58 3.67 -0.58
N ARG A 139 -24.38 3.72 0.75
CA ARG A 139 -25.49 3.79 1.72
C ARG A 139 -26.35 5.04 1.55
N ALA A 140 -25.74 6.17 1.21
CA ALA A 140 -26.47 7.41 0.94
C ALA A 140 -27.33 7.29 -0.35
N SER A 141 -26.80 6.66 -1.39
CA SER A 141 -27.53 6.37 -2.64
C SER A 141 -28.71 5.44 -2.40
N GLU A 142 -28.48 4.31 -1.71
CA GLU A 142 -29.56 3.35 -1.35
C GLU A 142 -30.67 4.03 -0.54
N ARG A 143 -30.33 4.90 0.41
CA ARG A 143 -31.30 5.65 1.21
C ARG A 143 -32.09 6.63 0.34
N SER A 144 -31.44 7.34 -0.58
CA SER A 144 -32.08 8.27 -1.49
C SER A 144 -33.05 7.57 -2.45
N GLU A 145 -32.65 6.41 -3.00
CA GLU A 145 -33.51 5.60 -3.85
C GLU A 145 -34.74 5.07 -3.09
N TRP A 146 -34.55 4.65 -1.84
CA TRP A 146 -35.66 4.20 -0.98
C TRP A 146 -36.64 5.34 -0.68
N GLN A 147 -36.12 6.55 -0.38
CA GLN A 147 -36.96 7.74 -0.16
C GLN A 147 -37.75 8.12 -1.43
N ALA A 148 -37.12 8.06 -2.59
CA ALA A 148 -37.79 8.32 -3.87
C ALA A 148 -38.93 7.31 -4.15
N LYS A 149 -38.68 6.01 -3.89
CA LYS A 149 -39.72 4.97 -4.04
C LYS A 149 -40.89 5.17 -3.09
N ILE A 150 -40.65 5.61 -1.85
CA ILE A 150 -41.72 5.96 -0.91
C ILE A 150 -42.52 7.15 -1.42
N ALA A 151 -41.86 8.22 -1.87
CA ALA A 151 -42.53 9.42 -2.39
C ALA A 151 -43.42 9.08 -3.61
N ASP A 152 -42.89 8.29 -4.55
CA ASP A 152 -43.63 7.81 -5.71
C ASP A 152 -44.84 6.95 -5.31
N THR A 153 -44.69 6.10 -4.31
CA THR A 153 -45.80 5.27 -3.79
C THR A 153 -46.86 6.14 -3.13
N LEU A 154 -46.48 7.15 -2.36
CA LEU A 154 -47.43 8.08 -1.74
C LEU A 154 -48.19 8.91 -2.80
N GLU A 155 -47.50 9.40 -3.81
CA GLU A 155 -48.13 10.13 -4.92
C GLU A 155 -49.17 9.26 -5.68
N GLN A 156 -48.85 7.99 -5.91
CA GLN A 156 -49.80 7.04 -6.52
C GLN A 156 -51.03 6.78 -5.65
N PHE A 157 -50.92 6.84 -4.33
CA PHE A 157 -52.05 6.72 -3.40
C PHE A 157 -52.91 7.99 -3.39
N GLU A 158 -52.34 9.20 -3.48
CA GLU A 158 -53.04 10.46 -3.53
C GLU A 158 -53.84 10.62 -4.84
N VAL A 159 -53.24 10.23 -5.98
CA VAL A 159 -53.88 10.26 -7.30
C VAL A 159 -54.97 9.21 -7.46
N GLY A 160 -54.87 8.08 -6.76
CA GLY A 160 -55.81 6.94 -6.83
C GLY A 160 -57.16 7.14 -6.14
N GLY A 161 -57.40 8.23 -5.40
CA GLY A 161 -58.69 8.58 -4.83
C GLY A 161 -59.30 7.58 -3.87
N VAL A 162 -58.47 6.74 -3.23
CA VAL A 162 -58.96 5.74 -2.29
C VAL A 162 -58.88 6.34 -0.90
N ASP A 163 -60.05 6.50 -0.28
CA ASP A 163 -60.28 6.97 1.09
C ASP A 163 -59.80 5.87 2.09
N GLN A 164 -58.50 5.59 2.14
CA GLN A 164 -57.87 4.70 3.10
C GLN A 164 -57.44 5.50 4.30
N THR A 165 -57.87 5.05 5.48
CA THR A 165 -57.47 5.68 6.74
C THR A 165 -55.94 5.60 6.92
N HIS A 166 -55.37 6.66 7.44
CA HIS A 166 -53.93 6.84 7.64
C HIS A 166 -53.24 5.62 8.31
N ASP A 167 -53.98 4.92 9.19
CA ASP A 167 -53.48 3.72 9.91
C ASP A 167 -53.34 2.47 9.02
N GLU A 168 -54.21 2.28 8.01
CA GLU A 168 -54.07 1.16 7.06
C GLU A 168 -52.83 1.35 6.15
N MET A 169 -52.54 2.58 5.82
CA MET A 169 -51.39 2.92 4.98
C MET A 169 -50.06 2.71 5.71
N ILE A 170 -50.00 3.09 7.00
CA ILE A 170 -48.81 2.87 7.86
C ILE A 170 -48.59 1.35 8.07
N ASN A 171 -49.67 0.58 8.31
CA ASN A 171 -49.53 -0.86 8.50
C ASN A 171 -49.04 -1.60 7.25
N ARG A 172 -49.47 -1.22 6.05
CA ARG A 172 -48.96 -1.78 4.79
C ARG A 172 -47.50 -1.42 4.50
N LEU A 173 -47.07 -0.22 4.88
CA LEU A 173 -45.67 0.20 4.78
C LEU A 173 -44.76 -0.57 5.73
N ASN A 174 -45.23 -0.81 6.96
CA ASN A 174 -44.49 -1.58 7.96
C ASN A 174 -44.40 -3.06 7.59
N GLU A 175 -45.44 -3.66 7.04
CA GLU A 175 -45.43 -5.09 6.57
C GLU A 175 -44.47 -5.29 5.37
N ARG A 176 -44.34 -4.30 4.49
CA ARG A 176 -43.35 -4.32 3.39
C ARG A 176 -41.92 -4.12 3.86
N SER A 177 -41.70 -3.26 4.83
CA SER A 177 -40.40 -3.04 5.45
C SER A 177 -39.88 -4.32 6.14
N ALA A 178 -40.74 -4.98 6.89
CA ALA A 178 -40.42 -6.25 7.57
C ALA A 178 -40.13 -7.43 6.61
N LYS A 179 -40.69 -7.41 5.40
CA LYS A 179 -40.41 -8.42 4.34
C LYS A 179 -39.12 -8.19 3.59
N ASN A 180 -38.55 -6.98 3.63
CA ASN A 180 -37.28 -6.65 3.00
C ASN A 180 -36.08 -6.80 3.94
N GLU A 181 -36.30 -7.00 5.24
CA GLU A 181 -35.25 -7.25 6.25
C GLU A 181 -35.08 -8.74 6.60
N ALA A 182 -35.89 -9.61 6.04
CA ALA A 182 -35.80 -11.07 6.19
C ALA A 182 -35.22 -11.72 4.94
#